data_c780d460d41eea713e1c25bdf2bc4636
#
_entry.id   c780d460d41eea713e1c25bdf2bc4636
#
_cell.length_a   1.000
_cell.length_b   1.000
_cell.length_c   1.000
_cell.angle_alpha   90.00
_cell.angle_beta   90.00
_cell.angle_gamma   90.00
#
_symmetry.space_group_name_H-M   'P 1'
#
loop_
_entity.id
_entity.type
_entity.pdbx_description
1 polymer ?
#
loop_
_entity_poly.entity_id
_entity_poly.type
_entity_poly.pdbx_seq_one_letter_code
_entity_poly.pdbx_strand_id
1 'polypeptide(L)'
;MMAALFASAAPGLNAAENGAATPRTNTKPNDPSVVGAEVALVTHAPHVPPPITRKTPAKVIVTLEVKEVVRRLADGVDYIFWTFGGEVPGGFIRIREGDEVEFHLNNHQENKMPHNIDLHAVTGPGGGATSSFTAPGHSSQFSFKALNPGLYVYHCATAPVGMHVGNGMYGLILVEPKEGLPPVDHEYYVMQGEFYTTGKYGDPGLQGFDMDKAIDERPPYVVFNGAVGSLVGDKALTAKVGDRIRLFVGNGGPNLTSSFHVIGEIFDTVYPEAGAQPTHNVQTTVIPPGGAAIVDFQVQVPGTYILVDHALFRAFNKGALGMLKVDGPPDLLVYSGKEVDAVYLGKAAEAGSEAEKKVTALKAQVAEEIKSNPKIAGLTREIQVQKGKAVYMQTCFVCHQPEGQGVAGQIPPLAKSDFLSTLTKEDYIRGVLLGRTGQIVVNGATYNGIMVPMNYLNDEDIANVLTYVRGNWGNSGDAVTPQEVARIRQESPPPPQNKYE
;
A
#
# COMPACT_ATOMS: atom_id res chain seq x y z
N MET A 1 13.94 -13.61 -27.97
CA MET A 1 15.05 -14.55 -28.24
C MET A 1 15.80 -14.75 -26.94
N MET A 2 15.32 -15.70 -26.13
CA MET A 2 16.01 -16.40 -25.04
C MET A 2 14.96 -17.26 -24.29
N ALA A 3 14.54 -18.32 -24.98
CA ALA A 3 13.85 -19.44 -24.39
C ALA A 3 14.73 -20.67 -24.64
N ALA A 4 15.67 -20.88 -23.76
CA ALA A 4 16.43 -22.14 -23.72
C ALA A 4 17.27 -22.13 -22.45
N LEU A 5 16.82 -22.91 -21.48
CA LEU A 5 17.70 -23.61 -20.53
C LEU A 5 16.81 -24.31 -19.48
N PHE A 6 16.17 -25.42 -19.90
CA PHE A 6 15.85 -26.58 -19.06
C PHE A 6 15.36 -27.71 -19.99
N ALA A 7 16.26 -28.18 -20.86
CA ALA A 7 16.09 -29.46 -21.49
C ALA A 7 17.15 -30.39 -20.86
N SER A 8 16.81 -31.05 -19.76
CA SER A 8 17.55 -32.23 -19.31
C SER A 8 17.05 -33.42 -20.12
N ALA A 9 17.94 -34.03 -20.88
CA ALA A 9 17.70 -35.22 -21.65
C ALA A 9 17.20 -36.36 -20.73
N ALA A 10 16.05 -36.92 -21.08
CA ALA A 10 15.56 -38.16 -20.50
C ALA A 10 16.42 -39.32 -21.02
N PRO A 11 16.91 -40.21 -20.16
CA PRO A 11 17.46 -41.48 -20.61
C PRO A 11 16.32 -42.41 -21.07
N GLY A 12 16.61 -43.20 -22.12
CA GLY A 12 15.64 -44.04 -22.81
C GLY A 12 14.85 -44.99 -21.92
N LEU A 13 13.57 -45.08 -22.20
CA LEU A 13 12.65 -46.07 -21.66
C LEU A 13 12.98 -47.44 -22.26
N ASN A 14 13.64 -48.26 -21.50
CA ASN A 14 13.57 -49.71 -21.72
C ASN A 14 12.26 -50.23 -21.16
N ALA A 15 11.43 -50.79 -22.03
CA ALA A 15 10.25 -51.53 -21.63
C ALA A 15 10.67 -52.80 -20.88
N ALA A 16 10.42 -52.85 -19.58
CA ALA A 16 10.52 -54.07 -18.80
C ALA A 16 9.42 -54.11 -17.73
N GLU A 17 8.58 -55.13 -17.89
CA GLU A 17 7.82 -55.88 -16.90
C GLU A 17 6.72 -55.15 -16.07
N ASN A 18 5.49 -55.61 -16.33
CA ASN A 18 4.32 -55.44 -15.49
C ASN A 18 4.52 -56.06 -14.10
N GLY A 19 5.17 -55.31 -13.23
CA GLY A 19 5.11 -55.53 -11.79
C GLY A 19 4.04 -54.61 -11.24
N ALA A 20 2.96 -55.13 -10.67
CA ALA A 20 1.97 -54.35 -9.94
C ALA A 20 2.70 -53.48 -8.90
N ALA A 21 2.70 -52.18 -9.13
CA ALA A 21 3.26 -51.24 -8.17
C ALA A 21 2.44 -51.34 -6.89
N THR A 22 2.98 -51.95 -5.87
CA THR A 22 2.44 -51.81 -4.50
C THR A 22 2.32 -50.34 -4.19
N PRO A 23 1.16 -49.86 -3.71
CA PRO A 23 1.05 -48.50 -3.24
C PRO A 23 2.13 -48.26 -2.19
N ARG A 24 3.08 -47.37 -2.45
CA ARG A 24 3.95 -46.86 -1.41
C ARG A 24 3.07 -46.11 -0.44
N THR A 25 2.62 -46.77 0.62
CA THR A 25 2.14 -46.09 1.80
C THR A 25 3.32 -45.38 2.40
N ASN A 26 3.53 -44.12 1.99
CA ASN A 26 4.40 -43.19 2.71
C ASN A 26 3.71 -42.91 4.06
N THR A 27 3.77 -43.87 4.96
CA THR A 27 3.38 -43.62 6.35
C THR A 27 4.47 -42.72 6.93
N LYS A 28 4.13 -41.42 7.05
CA LYS A 28 4.97 -40.46 7.74
C LYS A 28 5.24 -40.97 9.15
N PRO A 29 6.49 -41.06 9.59
CA PRO A 29 6.79 -41.47 10.95
C PRO A 29 6.25 -40.41 11.93
N ASN A 30 5.67 -40.82 13.04
CA ASN A 30 5.26 -39.93 14.10
C ASN A 30 6.48 -39.26 14.75
N ASP A 31 6.44 -37.97 14.89
CA ASP A 31 7.43 -37.21 15.66
C ASP A 31 7.05 -37.22 17.14
N PRO A 32 7.82 -37.86 18.04
CA PRO A 32 7.45 -37.94 19.47
C PRO A 32 7.51 -36.57 20.19
N SER A 33 8.13 -35.56 19.59
CA SER A 33 8.17 -34.22 20.17
C SER A 33 6.86 -33.41 19.94
N VAL A 34 6.01 -33.88 19.03
CA VAL A 34 4.73 -33.24 18.69
C VAL A 34 3.63 -33.71 19.63
N VAL A 35 3.05 -32.79 20.39
CA VAL A 35 2.06 -33.10 21.43
C VAL A 35 0.73 -32.41 21.14
N GLY A 36 -0.31 -33.23 20.89
CA GLY A 36 -1.66 -32.72 20.59
C GLY A 36 -1.83 -32.22 19.16
N ALA A 37 -3.04 -31.74 18.88
CA ALA A 37 -3.40 -31.18 17.61
C ALA A 37 -4.30 -29.95 17.81
N GLU A 38 -4.14 -28.96 16.93
CA GLU A 38 -4.97 -27.74 16.91
C GLU A 38 -5.23 -27.29 15.47
N VAL A 39 -6.31 -26.53 15.29
CA VAL A 39 -6.60 -25.85 14.02
C VAL A 39 -6.06 -24.43 14.11
N ALA A 40 -5.26 -24.02 13.14
CA ALA A 40 -4.73 -22.68 13.12
C ALA A 40 -5.83 -21.63 13.01
N LEU A 41 -5.76 -20.60 13.83
CA LEU A 41 -6.53 -19.40 13.62
C LEU A 41 -5.87 -18.60 12.49
N VAL A 42 -6.60 -18.39 11.40
CA VAL A 42 -6.17 -17.57 10.27
C VAL A 42 -6.93 -16.25 10.32
N THR A 43 -6.24 -15.12 10.31
CA THR A 43 -6.85 -13.79 10.38
C THR A 43 -6.56 -12.97 9.13
N HIS A 44 -7.42 -12.02 8.83
CA HIS A 44 -7.25 -11.12 7.68
C HIS A 44 -6.61 -9.79 8.12
N ALA A 45 -5.81 -9.22 7.21
CA ALA A 45 -5.17 -7.92 7.45
C ALA A 45 -6.19 -6.82 7.81
N PRO A 46 -5.88 -5.94 8.76
CA PRO A 46 -4.59 -5.76 9.44
C PRO A 46 -4.41 -6.62 10.70
N HIS A 47 -5.29 -7.57 10.96
CA HIS A 47 -5.27 -8.37 12.18
C HIS A 47 -4.36 -9.58 12.06
N VAL A 48 -3.76 -9.98 13.18
CA VAL A 48 -2.92 -11.17 13.31
C VAL A 48 -3.49 -12.11 14.38
N PRO A 49 -3.26 -13.43 14.29
CA PRO A 49 -3.62 -14.35 15.37
C PRO A 49 -2.84 -14.01 16.65
N PRO A 50 -3.40 -14.26 17.84
CA PRO A 50 -2.72 -14.01 19.11
C PRO A 50 -1.43 -14.83 19.23
N PRO A 51 -0.46 -14.38 20.07
CA PRO A 51 0.76 -15.12 20.34
C PRO A 51 0.51 -16.55 20.82
N ILE A 52 1.34 -17.48 20.40
CA ILE A 52 1.23 -18.89 20.78
C ILE A 52 1.71 -19.07 22.23
N THR A 53 0.85 -19.61 23.09
CA THR A 53 1.14 -19.78 24.53
C THR A 53 1.66 -21.17 24.88
N ARG A 54 1.46 -22.18 24.03
CA ARG A 54 1.94 -23.55 24.25
C ARG A 54 3.47 -23.61 24.21
N LYS A 55 4.04 -24.50 25.00
CA LYS A 55 5.50 -24.64 25.13
C LYS A 55 6.09 -25.82 24.32
N THR A 56 5.22 -26.68 23.79
CA THR A 56 5.61 -27.84 22.98
C THR A 56 5.12 -27.71 21.56
N PRO A 57 5.82 -28.29 20.57
CA PRO A 57 5.30 -28.42 19.22
C PRO A 57 3.97 -29.19 19.19
N ALA A 58 3.10 -28.83 18.27
CA ALA A 58 1.81 -29.50 18.05
C ALA A 58 1.64 -29.86 16.56
N LYS A 59 0.66 -30.72 16.29
CA LYS A 59 0.14 -30.88 14.93
C LYS A 59 -0.82 -29.73 14.65
N VAL A 60 -0.46 -28.83 13.73
CA VAL A 60 -1.27 -27.65 13.40
C VAL A 60 -1.93 -27.88 12.04
N ILE A 61 -3.26 -27.83 12.03
CA ILE A 61 -4.05 -27.95 10.79
C ILE A 61 -4.32 -26.56 10.26
N VAL A 62 -3.80 -26.28 9.05
CA VAL A 62 -4.00 -25.01 8.33
C VAL A 62 -4.87 -25.27 7.11
N THR A 63 -5.95 -24.54 6.95
CA THR A 63 -6.81 -24.63 5.76
C THR A 63 -6.95 -23.26 5.13
N LEU A 64 -6.61 -23.18 3.84
CA LEU A 64 -6.89 -22.00 3.01
C LEU A 64 -7.82 -22.40 1.86
N GLU A 65 -8.75 -21.49 1.55
CA GLU A 65 -9.61 -21.60 0.38
C GLU A 65 -9.18 -20.58 -0.67
N VAL A 66 -9.00 -21.03 -1.90
CA VAL A 66 -8.72 -20.13 -3.03
C VAL A 66 -10.02 -19.63 -3.61
N LYS A 67 -10.12 -18.32 -3.83
CA LYS A 67 -11.27 -17.65 -4.46
C LYS A 67 -10.83 -16.61 -5.49
N GLU A 68 -11.45 -16.66 -6.66
CA GLU A 68 -11.39 -15.61 -7.67
C GLU A 68 -12.58 -14.68 -7.45
N VAL A 69 -12.34 -13.40 -7.11
CA VAL A 69 -13.39 -12.48 -6.68
C VAL A 69 -13.23 -11.10 -7.31
N VAL A 70 -14.35 -10.46 -7.64
CA VAL A 70 -14.34 -9.04 -8.01
C VAL A 70 -14.46 -8.21 -6.75
N ARG A 71 -13.49 -7.30 -6.55
CA ARG A 71 -13.46 -6.38 -5.42
C ARG A 71 -12.93 -5.02 -5.84
N ARG A 72 -13.21 -4.02 -5.00
CA ARG A 72 -12.68 -2.67 -5.16
C ARG A 72 -11.15 -2.66 -5.01
N LEU A 73 -10.45 -2.12 -6.02
CA LEU A 73 -9.01 -1.81 -5.98
C LEU A 73 -8.78 -0.34 -5.58
N ALA A 74 -9.62 0.56 -6.10
CA ALA A 74 -9.65 1.98 -5.76
C ALA A 74 -11.09 2.49 -5.89
N ASP A 75 -11.36 3.75 -5.55
CA ASP A 75 -12.70 4.31 -5.69
C ASP A 75 -13.14 4.30 -7.16
N GLY A 76 -14.28 3.66 -7.42
CA GLY A 76 -14.81 3.48 -8.77
C GLY A 76 -14.03 2.49 -9.64
N VAL A 77 -13.02 1.81 -9.10
CA VAL A 77 -12.18 0.84 -9.82
C VAL A 77 -12.31 -0.52 -9.18
N ASP A 78 -12.84 -1.48 -9.91
CA ASP A 78 -12.93 -2.87 -9.52
C ASP A 78 -11.87 -3.70 -10.24
N TYR A 79 -11.46 -4.81 -9.63
CA TYR A 79 -10.48 -5.72 -10.17
C TYR A 79 -10.86 -7.18 -9.90
N ILE A 80 -10.45 -8.09 -10.76
CA ILE A 80 -10.62 -9.53 -10.54
C ILE A 80 -9.42 -10.04 -9.77
N PHE A 81 -9.57 -10.13 -8.46
CA PHE A 81 -8.52 -10.67 -7.60
C PHE A 81 -8.56 -12.20 -7.59
N TRP A 82 -7.39 -12.81 -7.56
CA TRP A 82 -7.20 -14.20 -7.19
C TRP A 82 -6.64 -14.22 -5.77
N THR A 83 -7.25 -14.99 -4.88
CA THR A 83 -7.02 -14.79 -3.45
C THR A 83 -6.89 -16.09 -2.69
N PHE A 84 -6.21 -16.02 -1.54
CA PHE A 84 -6.32 -17.01 -0.48
C PHE A 84 -7.27 -16.49 0.61
N GLY A 85 -8.49 -17.03 0.65
CA GLY A 85 -9.52 -16.65 1.62
C GLY A 85 -10.48 -15.54 1.17
N GLY A 86 -10.42 -15.11 -0.11
CA GLY A 86 -11.31 -14.06 -0.65
C GLY A 86 -10.84 -12.64 -0.38
N GLU A 87 -9.66 -12.44 0.21
CA GLU A 87 -9.07 -11.13 0.52
C GLU A 87 -7.61 -11.03 0.08
N VAL A 88 -7.12 -9.82 -0.09
CA VAL A 88 -5.71 -9.51 -0.37
C VAL A 88 -5.18 -8.56 0.69
N PRO A 89 -4.07 -8.91 1.34
CA PRO A 89 -3.35 -10.18 1.25
C PRO A 89 -4.18 -11.35 1.80
N GLY A 90 -3.79 -12.58 1.47
CA GLY A 90 -4.32 -13.80 2.07
C GLY A 90 -4.12 -13.82 3.58
N GLY A 91 -4.81 -14.72 4.27
CA GLY A 91 -4.85 -14.73 5.72
C GLY A 91 -3.49 -14.95 6.38
N PHE A 92 -3.26 -14.29 7.51
CA PHE A 92 -2.05 -14.46 8.32
C PHE A 92 -2.08 -15.81 9.04
N ILE A 93 -1.03 -16.61 8.86
CA ILE A 93 -0.85 -17.91 9.51
C ILE A 93 0.20 -17.75 10.61
N ARG A 94 -0.10 -18.23 11.83
CA ARG A 94 0.83 -18.20 12.97
C ARG A 94 1.03 -19.60 13.50
N ILE A 95 2.26 -20.08 13.43
CA ILE A 95 2.71 -21.40 13.89
C ILE A 95 3.98 -21.24 14.72
N ARG A 96 4.46 -22.31 15.31
CA ARG A 96 5.64 -22.31 16.18
C ARG A 96 6.74 -23.21 15.63
N GLU A 97 7.98 -22.86 15.88
CA GLU A 97 9.15 -23.72 15.58
C GLU A 97 8.96 -25.12 16.18
N GLY A 98 9.14 -26.11 15.33
CA GLY A 98 8.98 -27.53 15.65
C GLY A 98 7.59 -28.10 15.38
N ASP A 99 6.60 -27.27 15.04
CA ASP A 99 5.25 -27.73 14.68
C ASP A 99 5.28 -28.65 13.46
N GLU A 100 4.40 -29.62 13.49
CA GLU A 100 4.03 -30.43 12.34
C GLU A 100 2.76 -29.82 11.72
N VAL A 101 2.91 -29.19 10.57
CA VAL A 101 1.80 -28.55 9.88
C VAL A 101 1.17 -29.51 8.88
N GLU A 102 -0.14 -29.71 9.01
CA GLU A 102 -0.98 -30.35 8.00
C GLU A 102 -1.71 -29.25 7.24
N PHE A 103 -1.31 -29.05 5.98
CA PHE A 103 -1.81 -27.94 5.16
C PHE A 103 -2.83 -28.43 4.13
N HIS A 104 -4.02 -27.78 4.13
CA HIS A 104 -5.11 -28.05 3.20
C HIS A 104 -5.30 -26.83 2.29
N LEU A 105 -5.30 -27.05 0.98
CA LEU A 105 -5.66 -26.07 -0.02
C LEU A 105 -6.94 -26.50 -0.73
N ASN A 106 -7.98 -25.71 -0.58
CA ASN A 106 -9.27 -25.92 -1.24
C ASN A 106 -9.42 -24.91 -2.39
N ASN A 107 -9.63 -25.37 -3.61
CA ASN A 107 -9.89 -24.49 -4.74
C ASN A 107 -11.39 -24.44 -4.98
N HIS A 108 -12.02 -23.27 -4.80
CA HIS A 108 -13.47 -23.10 -4.89
C HIS A 108 -13.98 -23.54 -6.27
N GLN A 109 -15.12 -24.21 -6.31
CA GLN A 109 -15.67 -24.81 -7.55
C GLN A 109 -16.01 -23.80 -8.65
N GLU A 110 -16.26 -22.54 -8.28
CA GLU A 110 -16.59 -21.47 -9.23
C GLU A 110 -15.36 -20.81 -9.86
N ASN A 111 -14.17 -21.09 -9.32
CA ASN A 111 -12.92 -20.60 -9.88
C ASN A 111 -12.68 -21.14 -11.29
N LYS A 112 -11.89 -20.42 -12.08
CA LYS A 112 -11.60 -20.78 -13.47
C LYS A 112 -10.24 -21.43 -13.64
N MET A 113 -9.33 -21.17 -12.70
CA MET A 113 -7.93 -21.55 -12.80
C MET A 113 -7.55 -22.58 -11.72
N PRO A 114 -6.60 -23.49 -12.02
CA PRO A 114 -5.92 -24.26 -11.00
C PRO A 114 -4.97 -23.34 -10.23
N HIS A 115 -4.80 -23.64 -8.95
CA HIS A 115 -3.92 -22.89 -8.05
C HIS A 115 -3.11 -23.87 -7.17
N ASN A 116 -1.99 -23.38 -6.66
CA ASN A 116 -1.18 -24.08 -5.66
C ASN A 116 -0.66 -23.09 -4.62
N ILE A 117 0.21 -23.55 -3.73
CA ILE A 117 0.85 -22.67 -2.76
C ILE A 117 2.32 -23.05 -2.58
N ASP A 118 3.17 -22.05 -2.67
CA ASP A 118 4.56 -22.05 -2.22
C ASP A 118 4.63 -21.26 -0.90
N LEU A 119 5.07 -21.95 0.17
CA LEU A 119 5.32 -21.31 1.45
C LEU A 119 6.84 -21.23 1.66
N HIS A 120 7.38 -20.01 1.71
CA HIS A 120 8.81 -19.79 1.94
C HIS A 120 9.29 -20.33 3.31
N ALA A 121 8.37 -20.65 4.22
CA ALA A 121 8.63 -21.31 5.50
C ALA A 121 8.94 -22.82 5.36
N VAL A 122 8.68 -23.42 4.19
CA VAL A 122 8.80 -24.85 3.96
C VAL A 122 10.15 -25.20 3.40
N THR A 123 10.89 -26.06 4.10
CA THR A 123 12.10 -26.68 3.56
C THR A 123 11.74 -27.92 2.75
N GLY A 124 11.70 -27.78 1.44
CA GLY A 124 11.35 -28.87 0.51
C GLY A 124 11.15 -28.32 -0.91
N PRO A 125 11.20 -29.21 -1.94
CA PRO A 125 11.08 -28.77 -3.34
C PRO A 125 9.78 -28.01 -3.59
N GLY A 126 9.91 -26.77 -4.11
CA GLY A 126 8.78 -25.89 -4.45
C GLY A 126 7.95 -25.42 -3.26
N GLY A 127 8.49 -25.45 -2.02
CA GLY A 127 7.81 -24.89 -0.84
C GLY A 127 6.39 -25.46 -0.58
N GLY A 128 6.06 -26.61 -1.15
CA GLY A 128 4.73 -27.23 -1.14
C GLY A 128 3.98 -27.13 -2.48
N ALA A 129 4.42 -26.30 -3.43
CA ALA A 129 3.72 -26.05 -4.69
C ALA A 129 3.49 -27.32 -5.53
N THR A 130 4.47 -28.23 -5.55
CA THR A 130 4.36 -29.50 -6.28
C THR A 130 3.32 -30.46 -5.68
N SER A 131 2.99 -30.29 -4.38
CA SER A 131 2.06 -31.15 -3.64
C SER A 131 0.67 -30.54 -3.50
N SER A 132 0.49 -29.29 -3.93
CA SER A 132 -0.74 -28.51 -3.71
C SER A 132 -1.39 -27.99 -5.00
N PHE A 133 -1.00 -28.50 -6.18
CA PHE A 133 -1.64 -28.13 -7.42
C PHE A 133 -3.09 -28.63 -7.45
N THR A 134 -4.03 -27.70 -7.32
CA THR A 134 -5.44 -27.99 -7.03
C THR A 134 -6.35 -27.39 -8.12
N ALA A 135 -7.07 -28.22 -8.83
CA ALA A 135 -8.07 -27.79 -9.82
C ALA A 135 -9.32 -27.22 -9.14
N PRO A 136 -10.13 -26.40 -9.82
CA PRO A 136 -11.40 -25.94 -9.30
C PRO A 136 -12.30 -27.09 -8.81
N GLY A 137 -12.90 -26.92 -7.62
CA GLY A 137 -13.74 -27.94 -6.98
C GLY A 137 -12.97 -29.06 -6.30
N HIS A 138 -11.63 -29.01 -6.26
CA HIS A 138 -10.78 -30.01 -5.62
C HIS A 138 -10.08 -29.46 -4.37
N SER A 139 -9.55 -30.38 -3.58
CA SER A 139 -8.71 -30.11 -2.41
C SER A 139 -7.41 -30.87 -2.50
N SER A 140 -6.33 -30.30 -2.02
CA SER A 140 -5.04 -30.96 -1.84
C SER A 140 -4.57 -30.83 -0.41
N GLN A 141 -3.73 -31.77 0.02
CA GLN A 141 -3.16 -31.81 1.35
C GLN A 141 -1.70 -32.22 1.28
N PHE A 142 -0.86 -31.55 2.08
CA PHE A 142 0.51 -31.99 2.34
C PHE A 142 0.91 -31.63 3.77
N SER A 143 2.03 -32.14 4.24
CA SER A 143 2.53 -31.83 5.58
C SER A 143 3.99 -31.43 5.54
N PHE A 144 4.37 -30.54 6.45
CA PHE A 144 5.75 -30.12 6.64
C PHE A 144 6.05 -29.90 8.12
N LYS A 145 7.33 -29.83 8.48
CA LYS A 145 7.78 -29.42 9.80
C LYS A 145 8.30 -27.99 9.76
N ALA A 146 7.84 -27.13 10.67
CA ALA A 146 8.33 -25.77 10.83
C ALA A 146 9.72 -25.79 11.46
N LEU A 147 10.77 -25.68 10.65
CA LEU A 147 12.16 -25.85 11.10
C LEU A 147 12.83 -24.54 11.53
N ASN A 148 12.49 -23.44 10.87
CA ASN A 148 13.19 -22.17 11.02
C ASN A 148 12.21 -21.10 11.49
N PRO A 149 12.46 -20.43 12.63
CA PRO A 149 11.66 -19.29 13.04
C PRO A 149 11.88 -18.10 12.10
N GLY A 150 10.82 -17.33 11.84
CA GLY A 150 10.85 -16.18 10.96
C GLY A 150 9.48 -15.81 10.42
N LEU A 151 9.39 -14.67 9.73
CA LEU A 151 8.21 -14.24 8.99
C LEU A 151 8.45 -14.49 7.50
N TYR A 152 7.57 -15.24 6.88
CA TYR A 152 7.76 -15.73 5.52
C TYR A 152 6.55 -15.35 4.65
N VAL A 153 6.82 -15.06 3.38
CA VAL A 153 5.77 -14.95 2.37
C VAL A 153 5.30 -16.34 1.96
N TYR A 154 4.04 -16.46 1.65
CA TYR A 154 3.50 -17.55 0.84
C TYR A 154 2.80 -16.96 -0.38
N HIS A 155 2.81 -17.68 -1.50
CA HIS A 155 2.17 -17.22 -2.73
C HIS A 155 1.78 -18.40 -3.65
N CYS A 156 0.96 -18.11 -4.65
CA CYS A 156 0.67 -19.08 -5.70
C CYS A 156 1.88 -19.20 -6.64
N ALA A 157 2.30 -20.42 -6.92
CA ALA A 157 3.38 -20.74 -7.84
C ALA A 157 2.90 -21.47 -9.11
N THR A 158 1.61 -21.41 -9.42
CA THR A 158 1.06 -21.90 -10.69
C THR A 158 1.51 -20.98 -11.82
N ALA A 159 1.96 -21.54 -12.92
CA ALA A 159 2.38 -20.79 -14.10
C ALA A 159 1.17 -20.14 -14.83
N PRO A 160 1.28 -18.88 -15.28
CA PRO A 160 2.41 -17.93 -15.15
C PRO A 160 2.48 -17.33 -13.74
N VAL A 161 3.54 -17.65 -12.99
CA VAL A 161 3.63 -17.33 -11.55
C VAL A 161 3.43 -15.84 -11.26
N GLY A 162 4.12 -14.96 -11.99
CA GLY A 162 4.01 -13.51 -11.80
C GLY A 162 2.59 -12.98 -12.00
N MET A 163 1.79 -13.59 -12.88
CA MET A 163 0.39 -13.24 -13.07
C MET A 163 -0.45 -13.62 -11.85
N HIS A 164 -0.25 -14.82 -11.27
CA HIS A 164 -0.99 -15.23 -10.07
C HIS A 164 -0.67 -14.32 -8.87
N VAL A 165 0.60 -14.00 -8.66
CA VAL A 165 1.04 -13.05 -7.62
C VAL A 165 0.49 -11.65 -7.89
N GLY A 166 0.62 -11.16 -9.13
CA GLY A 166 0.12 -9.84 -9.55
C GLY A 166 -1.40 -9.68 -9.52
N ASN A 167 -2.15 -10.79 -9.40
CA ASN A 167 -3.59 -10.78 -9.15
C ASN A 167 -3.96 -10.87 -7.66
N GLY A 168 -2.97 -10.93 -6.74
CA GLY A 168 -3.21 -10.84 -5.30
C GLY A 168 -2.98 -12.13 -4.50
N MET A 169 -2.41 -13.19 -5.13
CA MET A 169 -2.23 -14.49 -4.48
C MET A 169 -0.95 -14.55 -3.64
N TYR A 170 -0.94 -13.85 -2.52
CA TYR A 170 0.16 -13.84 -1.54
C TYR A 170 -0.36 -13.55 -0.13
N GLY A 171 0.43 -13.92 0.87
CA GLY A 171 0.17 -13.65 2.28
C GLY A 171 1.40 -13.93 3.14
N LEU A 172 1.24 -13.89 4.48
CA LEU A 172 2.33 -14.11 5.43
C LEU A 172 2.06 -15.32 6.34
N ILE A 173 3.14 -16.06 6.63
CA ILE A 173 3.19 -17.10 7.64
C ILE A 173 4.32 -16.78 8.63
N LEU A 174 3.98 -16.66 9.91
CA LEU A 174 4.92 -16.51 10.99
C LEU A 174 5.21 -17.86 11.63
N VAL A 175 6.48 -18.23 11.66
CA VAL A 175 7.00 -19.32 12.51
C VAL A 175 7.59 -18.67 13.75
N GLU A 176 6.87 -18.69 14.86
CA GLU A 176 7.40 -18.15 16.12
C GLU A 176 8.59 -18.98 16.62
N PRO A 177 9.63 -18.33 17.18
CA PRO A 177 10.70 -19.05 17.90
C PRO A 177 10.13 -19.77 19.13
N LYS A 178 10.86 -20.75 19.65
CA LYS A 178 10.44 -21.55 20.82
C LYS A 178 10.11 -20.71 22.05
N GLU A 179 10.82 -19.61 22.21
CA GLU A 179 10.70 -18.68 23.32
C GLU A 179 9.53 -17.69 23.11
N GLY A 180 8.97 -17.62 21.90
CA GLY A 180 8.05 -16.61 21.46
C GLY A 180 8.76 -15.30 21.06
N LEU A 181 8.00 -14.35 20.57
CA LEU A 181 8.48 -12.98 20.30
C LEU A 181 8.38 -12.11 21.58
N PRO A 182 9.22 -11.10 21.76
CA PRO A 182 9.04 -10.12 22.84
C PRO A 182 7.62 -9.55 22.85
N PRO A 183 7.01 -9.33 24.04
CA PRO A 183 5.65 -8.80 24.10
C PRO A 183 5.56 -7.37 23.61
N VAL A 184 4.46 -7.04 22.92
CA VAL A 184 4.07 -5.70 22.47
C VAL A 184 2.60 -5.47 22.75
N ASP A 185 2.14 -4.21 22.70
CA ASP A 185 0.75 -3.85 22.95
C ASP A 185 -0.13 -4.10 21.72
N HIS A 186 0.42 -3.88 20.52
CA HIS A 186 -0.29 -4.07 19.26
C HIS A 186 0.57 -4.80 18.23
N GLU A 187 -0.05 -5.75 17.55
CA GLU A 187 0.53 -6.43 16.37
C GLU A 187 -0.36 -6.18 15.15
N TYR A 188 0.24 -5.78 14.03
CA TYR A 188 -0.48 -5.50 12.79
C TYR A 188 0.16 -6.18 11.59
N TYR A 189 -0.68 -6.59 10.65
CA TYR A 189 -0.33 -7.18 9.37
C TYR A 189 -0.44 -6.14 8.26
N VAL A 190 0.68 -5.80 7.63
CA VAL A 190 0.76 -4.86 6.50
C VAL A 190 1.48 -5.54 5.35
N MET A 191 0.89 -5.56 4.17
CA MET A 191 1.53 -6.17 3.01
C MET A 191 1.38 -5.32 1.76
N GLN A 192 2.52 -5.01 1.13
CA GLN A 192 2.55 -4.31 -0.15
C GLN A 192 2.31 -5.27 -1.29
N GLY A 193 1.62 -4.81 -2.33
CA GLY A 193 1.44 -5.52 -3.58
C GLY A 193 1.24 -4.57 -4.74
N GLU A 194 1.38 -5.10 -5.94
CA GLU A 194 1.32 -4.37 -7.20
C GLU A 194 0.19 -4.89 -8.07
N PHE A 195 -0.56 -3.99 -8.71
CA PHE A 195 -1.63 -4.37 -9.63
C PHE A 195 -1.41 -3.71 -10.98
N TYR A 196 -1.40 -4.53 -12.02
CA TYR A 196 -1.12 -4.17 -13.40
C TYR A 196 -2.42 -4.12 -14.17
N THR A 197 -3.15 -3.01 -14.03
CA THR A 197 -4.45 -2.82 -14.67
C THR A 197 -4.32 -2.39 -16.13
N THR A 198 -5.25 -2.83 -16.99
CA THR A 198 -5.34 -2.39 -18.40
C THR A 198 -5.52 -0.89 -18.50
N GLY A 199 -6.35 -0.29 -17.65
CA GLY A 199 -6.51 1.15 -17.52
C GLY A 199 -5.33 1.82 -16.79
N LYS A 200 -5.35 3.14 -16.76
CA LYS A 200 -4.45 3.97 -15.95
C LYS A 200 -4.95 4.02 -14.51
N TYR A 201 -4.15 4.61 -13.62
CA TYR A 201 -4.61 4.91 -12.26
C TYR A 201 -5.89 5.75 -12.28
N GLY A 202 -6.93 5.30 -11.60
CA GLY A 202 -8.22 6.00 -11.49
C GLY A 202 -9.18 5.79 -12.67
N ASP A 203 -8.81 5.06 -13.71
CA ASP A 203 -9.76 4.72 -14.78
C ASP A 203 -10.89 3.84 -14.21
N PRO A 204 -12.17 4.26 -14.36
CA PRO A 204 -13.27 3.62 -13.66
C PRO A 204 -13.70 2.27 -14.25
N GLY A 205 -14.38 1.48 -13.42
CA GLY A 205 -14.97 0.19 -13.79
C GLY A 205 -14.07 -1.00 -13.56
N LEU A 206 -14.47 -2.15 -14.09
CA LEU A 206 -13.72 -3.40 -13.93
C LEU A 206 -12.47 -3.39 -14.81
N GLN A 207 -11.33 -3.58 -14.17
CA GLN A 207 -10.01 -3.63 -14.82
C GLN A 207 -9.54 -5.08 -14.97
N GLY A 208 -8.93 -5.36 -16.11
CA GLY A 208 -8.22 -6.61 -16.37
C GLY A 208 -6.72 -6.50 -16.05
N PHE A 209 -6.04 -7.64 -16.02
CA PHE A 209 -4.58 -7.71 -15.88
C PHE A 209 -3.89 -7.35 -17.21
N ASP A 210 -2.82 -6.56 -17.13
CA ASP A 210 -1.99 -6.13 -18.26
C ASP A 210 -0.60 -6.78 -18.14
N MET A 211 -0.34 -7.76 -19.00
CA MET A 211 0.90 -8.52 -18.99
C MET A 211 2.10 -7.67 -19.42
N ASP A 212 1.92 -6.76 -20.38
CA ASP A 212 3.03 -5.93 -20.87
C ASP A 212 3.49 -4.96 -19.79
N LYS A 213 2.56 -4.33 -19.06
CA LYS A 213 2.89 -3.50 -17.91
C LYS A 213 3.57 -4.30 -16.80
N ALA A 214 3.18 -5.57 -16.60
CA ALA A 214 3.79 -6.43 -15.59
C ALA A 214 5.24 -6.79 -15.97
N ILE A 215 5.50 -7.13 -17.22
CA ILE A 215 6.85 -7.40 -17.75
C ILE A 215 7.73 -6.14 -17.69
N ASP A 216 7.15 -4.97 -18.00
CA ASP A 216 7.83 -3.68 -17.94
C ASP A 216 7.96 -3.09 -16.53
N GLU A 217 7.49 -3.78 -15.50
CA GLU A 217 7.51 -3.34 -14.09
C GLU A 217 6.86 -1.96 -13.86
N ARG A 218 5.78 -1.67 -14.59
CA ARG A 218 5.05 -0.39 -14.54
C ARG A 218 3.63 -0.53 -14.00
N PRO A 219 3.44 -0.92 -12.73
CA PRO A 219 2.10 -1.04 -12.15
C PRO A 219 1.42 0.32 -12.05
N PRO A 220 0.16 0.47 -12.48
CA PRO A 220 -0.66 1.63 -12.13
C PRO A 220 -0.90 1.75 -10.63
N TYR A 221 -1.05 0.64 -9.91
CA TYR A 221 -1.31 0.61 -8.48
C TYR A 221 -0.20 -0.12 -7.72
N VAL A 222 0.27 0.49 -6.64
CA VAL A 222 1.08 -0.13 -5.60
C VAL A 222 0.39 0.19 -4.28
N VAL A 223 -0.05 -0.80 -3.54
CA VAL A 223 -0.96 -0.58 -2.41
C VAL A 223 -0.56 -1.41 -1.18
N PHE A 224 -0.97 -0.96 -0.02
CA PHE A 224 -0.98 -1.81 1.17
C PHE A 224 -2.34 -2.52 1.28
N ASN A 225 -2.31 -3.78 1.72
CA ASN A 225 -3.48 -4.61 2.00
C ASN A 225 -4.54 -4.57 0.89
N GLY A 226 -4.08 -4.77 -0.35
CA GLY A 226 -4.88 -5.12 -1.53
C GLY A 226 -5.65 -3.98 -2.20
N ALA A 227 -5.75 -2.78 -1.59
CA ALA A 227 -6.48 -1.68 -2.22
C ALA A 227 -5.99 -0.30 -1.76
N VAL A 228 -6.20 0.70 -2.60
CA VAL A 228 -5.97 2.10 -2.21
C VAL A 228 -6.85 2.46 -1.00
N GLY A 229 -6.24 2.99 0.05
CA GLY A 229 -6.94 3.45 1.24
C GLY A 229 -7.41 2.34 2.20
N SER A 230 -6.89 1.11 2.08
CA SER A 230 -7.22 0.01 3.00
C SER A 230 -6.77 0.23 4.44
N LEU A 231 -5.81 1.13 4.67
CA LEU A 231 -5.31 1.53 5.99
C LEU A 231 -5.47 3.04 6.25
N VAL A 232 -6.52 3.68 5.73
CA VAL A 232 -6.74 5.14 5.82
C VAL A 232 -8.13 5.44 6.37
N GLY A 233 -8.30 6.60 6.99
CA GLY A 233 -9.58 7.04 7.55
C GLY A 233 -9.99 6.18 8.75
N ASP A 234 -11.17 5.58 8.69
CA ASP A 234 -11.68 4.68 9.75
C ASP A 234 -11.00 3.31 9.76
N LYS A 235 -10.25 2.98 8.70
CA LYS A 235 -9.45 1.76 8.60
C LYS A 235 -7.99 1.96 9.03
N ALA A 236 -7.62 3.15 9.50
CA ALA A 236 -6.28 3.42 10.00
C ALA A 236 -5.97 2.52 11.21
N LEU A 237 -4.71 2.14 11.34
CA LEU A 237 -4.21 1.48 12.55
C LEU A 237 -4.33 2.44 13.73
N THR A 238 -4.44 1.92 14.95
CA THR A 238 -4.63 2.75 16.15
C THR A 238 -3.69 2.34 17.28
N ALA A 239 -3.24 3.32 18.07
CA ALA A 239 -2.45 3.09 19.27
C ALA A 239 -2.62 4.25 20.25
N LYS A 240 -2.02 4.14 21.43
CA LYS A 240 -1.91 5.21 22.42
C LYS A 240 -0.44 5.54 22.66
N VAL A 241 -0.20 6.77 23.08
CA VAL A 241 1.14 7.18 23.54
C VAL A 241 1.64 6.21 24.63
N GLY A 242 2.85 5.71 24.43
CA GLY A 242 3.47 4.70 25.28
C GLY A 242 3.36 3.26 24.79
N ASP A 243 2.43 2.97 23.89
CA ASP A 243 2.25 1.62 23.34
C ASP A 243 3.46 1.19 22.49
N ARG A 244 3.83 -0.07 22.62
CA ARG A 244 4.78 -0.75 21.73
C ARG A 244 4.03 -1.43 20.59
N ILE A 245 4.48 -1.19 19.39
CA ILE A 245 3.83 -1.66 18.16
C ILE A 245 4.77 -2.60 17.44
N ARG A 246 4.23 -3.72 16.96
CA ARG A 246 4.88 -4.61 16.01
C ARG A 246 4.14 -4.62 14.69
N LEU A 247 4.84 -4.33 13.62
CA LEU A 247 4.33 -4.51 12.28
C LEU A 247 4.98 -5.74 11.65
N PHE A 248 4.17 -6.68 11.21
CA PHE A 248 4.55 -7.75 10.32
C PHE A 248 4.36 -7.25 8.90
N VAL A 249 5.46 -6.88 8.25
CA VAL A 249 5.42 -6.21 6.96
C VAL A 249 5.93 -7.16 5.89
N GLY A 250 5.11 -7.41 4.86
CA GLY A 250 5.48 -8.21 3.70
C GLY A 250 5.42 -7.44 2.40
N ASN A 251 6.08 -7.98 1.39
CA ASN A 251 5.99 -7.50 0.01
C ASN A 251 5.67 -8.67 -0.93
N GLY A 252 4.43 -8.72 -1.41
CA GLY A 252 4.01 -9.71 -2.40
C GLY A 252 4.62 -9.46 -3.78
N GLY A 253 5.01 -8.24 -4.07
CA GLY A 253 5.55 -7.86 -5.37
C GLY A 253 4.49 -7.87 -6.47
N PRO A 254 4.76 -8.47 -7.65
CA PRO A 254 5.85 -9.41 -7.95
C PRO A 254 7.22 -8.81 -8.28
N ASN A 255 7.32 -7.52 -8.56
CA ASN A 255 8.52 -6.94 -9.15
C ASN A 255 9.24 -5.91 -8.27
N LEU A 256 8.50 -5.01 -7.63
CA LEU A 256 9.07 -3.82 -7.00
C LEU A 256 9.46 -4.07 -5.54
N THR A 257 10.67 -3.68 -5.19
CA THR A 257 11.14 -3.63 -3.80
C THR A 257 10.44 -2.52 -3.04
N SER A 258 9.99 -2.78 -1.81
CA SER A 258 9.45 -1.79 -0.89
C SER A 258 10.57 -1.17 -0.06
N SER A 259 10.54 0.16 0.09
CA SER A 259 11.35 0.91 1.05
C SER A 259 10.43 1.36 2.19
N PHE A 260 10.09 0.42 3.09
CA PHE A 260 9.08 0.64 4.12
C PHE A 260 9.56 1.62 5.20
N HIS A 261 8.74 2.64 5.45
CA HIS A 261 8.99 3.68 6.46
C HIS A 261 7.69 4.09 7.15
N VAL A 262 7.78 4.51 8.39
CA VAL A 262 6.68 5.19 9.10
C VAL A 262 7.12 6.64 9.34
N ILE A 263 6.49 7.57 8.63
CA ILE A 263 6.81 9.00 8.75
C ILE A 263 6.46 9.48 10.15
N GLY A 264 7.46 9.94 10.88
CA GLY A 264 7.37 10.39 12.26
C GLY A 264 7.96 9.40 13.27
N GLU A 265 8.42 8.22 12.83
CA GLU A 265 9.01 7.20 13.70
C GLU A 265 10.41 6.77 13.27
N ILE A 266 11.17 6.31 14.27
CA ILE A 266 12.40 5.55 14.12
C ILE A 266 12.13 4.17 14.69
N PHE A 267 12.33 3.13 13.91
CA PHE A 267 12.11 1.76 14.36
C PHE A 267 13.15 1.39 15.43
N ASP A 268 12.70 1.04 16.62
CA ASP A 268 13.57 0.58 17.72
C ASP A 268 14.33 -0.68 17.31
N THR A 269 13.61 -1.61 16.67
CA THR A 269 14.15 -2.89 16.24
C THR A 269 13.54 -3.30 14.91
N VAL A 270 14.36 -3.70 13.97
CA VAL A 270 13.94 -4.35 12.72
C VAL A 270 14.64 -5.69 12.62
N TYR A 271 13.87 -6.73 12.31
CA TYR A 271 14.39 -8.04 11.89
C TYR A 271 14.32 -8.08 10.36
N PRO A 272 15.44 -7.72 9.65
CA PRO A 272 15.47 -7.72 8.19
C PRO A 272 15.27 -9.14 7.65
N GLU A 273 14.49 -9.28 6.59
CA GLU A 273 14.10 -10.59 6.05
C GLU A 273 13.50 -11.52 7.13
N ALA A 274 13.04 -10.94 8.24
CA ALA A 274 12.62 -11.65 9.44
C ALA A 274 13.65 -12.67 9.98
N GLY A 275 14.91 -12.40 9.70
CA GLY A 275 16.03 -13.22 10.18
C GLY A 275 16.28 -13.09 11.69
N ALA A 276 17.19 -13.90 12.21
CA ALA A 276 17.48 -13.98 13.64
C ALA A 276 18.31 -12.80 14.18
N GLN A 277 18.89 -11.99 13.32
CA GLN A 277 19.77 -10.88 13.72
C GLN A 277 19.03 -9.54 13.55
N PRO A 278 18.59 -8.88 14.61
CA PRO A 278 17.95 -7.58 14.53
C PRO A 278 18.96 -6.47 14.29
N THR A 279 18.47 -5.39 13.67
CA THR A 279 19.12 -4.07 13.63
C THR A 279 18.30 -3.07 14.43
N HIS A 280 18.97 -2.05 15.00
CA HIS A 280 18.34 -1.08 15.89
C HIS A 280 18.43 0.34 15.32
N ASN A 281 17.49 1.21 15.72
CA ASN A 281 17.43 2.63 15.34
C ASN A 281 17.39 2.81 13.81
N VAL A 282 16.47 2.08 13.17
CA VAL A 282 16.33 2.04 11.71
C VAL A 282 15.25 3.00 11.26
N GLN A 283 15.56 3.86 10.29
CA GLN A 283 14.56 4.80 9.73
C GLN A 283 13.69 4.17 8.64
N THR A 284 14.29 3.35 7.78
CA THR A 284 13.64 2.75 6.60
C THR A 284 14.19 1.35 6.40
N THR A 285 13.34 0.37 6.19
CA THR A 285 13.76 -1.01 5.91
C THR A 285 13.42 -1.44 4.49
N VAL A 286 14.31 -2.20 3.88
CA VAL A 286 14.14 -2.73 2.51
C VAL A 286 13.43 -4.09 2.60
N ILE A 287 12.36 -4.26 1.82
CA ILE A 287 11.62 -5.50 1.72
C ILE A 287 11.52 -5.88 0.24
N PRO A 288 12.31 -6.87 -0.22
CA PRO A 288 12.27 -7.31 -1.61
C PRO A 288 10.94 -7.99 -1.96
N PRO A 289 10.60 -8.15 -3.26
CA PRO A 289 9.48 -8.99 -3.67
C PRO A 289 9.63 -10.40 -3.09
N GLY A 290 8.57 -10.93 -2.49
CA GLY A 290 8.60 -12.23 -1.81
C GLY A 290 9.31 -12.24 -0.46
N GLY A 291 9.69 -11.06 0.07
CA GLY A 291 10.33 -10.88 1.38
C GLY A 291 9.39 -10.30 2.42
N ALA A 292 9.87 -10.30 3.68
CA ALA A 292 9.14 -9.75 4.82
C ALA A 292 10.11 -9.22 5.88
N ALA A 293 9.62 -8.34 6.75
CA ALA A 293 10.36 -7.83 7.90
C ALA A 293 9.44 -7.72 9.13
N ILE A 294 10.01 -7.90 10.32
CA ILE A 294 9.32 -7.55 11.57
C ILE A 294 9.88 -6.21 12.04
N VAL A 295 9.00 -5.27 12.34
CA VAL A 295 9.35 -3.91 12.73
C VAL A 295 8.70 -3.59 14.07
N ASP A 296 9.51 -3.29 15.08
CA ASP A 296 9.06 -2.92 16.43
C ASP A 296 9.44 -1.47 16.74
N PHE A 297 8.53 -0.70 17.33
CA PHE A 297 8.77 0.67 17.81
C PHE A 297 7.78 1.05 18.90
N GLN A 298 8.12 2.08 19.69
CA GLN A 298 7.25 2.64 20.72
C GLN A 298 6.83 4.06 20.32
N VAL A 299 5.52 4.33 20.28
CA VAL A 299 5.00 5.67 19.96
C VAL A 299 5.05 6.58 21.19
N GLN A 300 5.66 7.76 21.07
CA GLN A 300 5.91 8.68 22.19
C GLN A 300 5.09 9.97 22.08
N VAL A 301 4.59 10.32 20.92
CA VAL A 301 3.86 11.56 20.64
C VAL A 301 2.52 11.25 19.99
N PRO A 302 1.42 11.89 20.38
CA PRO A 302 0.13 11.69 19.72
C PRO A 302 0.13 12.33 18.33
N GLY A 303 -0.64 11.75 17.42
CA GLY A 303 -0.79 12.25 16.06
C GLY A 303 -1.08 11.17 15.04
N THR A 304 -1.02 11.53 13.78
CA THR A 304 -1.18 10.59 12.67
C THR A 304 0.17 10.35 12.01
N TYR A 305 0.65 9.14 12.13
CA TYR A 305 1.86 8.65 11.48
C TYR A 305 1.50 8.02 10.15
N ILE A 306 2.34 8.17 9.14
CA ILE A 306 2.04 7.71 7.79
C ILE A 306 2.97 6.57 7.40
N LEU A 307 2.41 5.39 7.18
CA LEU A 307 3.12 4.24 6.64
C LEU A 307 3.27 4.44 5.13
N VAL A 308 4.47 4.30 4.59
CA VAL A 308 4.76 4.50 3.16
C VAL A 308 5.75 3.48 2.62
N ASP A 309 5.64 3.18 1.33
CA ASP A 309 6.83 2.88 0.52
C ASP A 309 7.53 4.21 0.25
N HIS A 310 8.75 4.40 0.73
CA HIS A 310 9.48 5.67 0.61
C HIS A 310 9.96 5.97 -0.83
N ALA A 311 9.65 5.12 -1.78
CA ALA A 311 9.56 5.50 -3.18
C ALA A 311 8.28 6.36 -3.36
N LEU A 312 8.35 7.65 -3.02
CA LEU A 312 7.23 8.52 -2.67
C LEU A 312 6.11 8.60 -3.74
N PHE A 313 6.45 8.48 -5.02
CA PHE A 313 5.43 8.39 -6.05
C PHE A 313 4.60 7.10 -6.01
N ARG A 314 5.13 6.02 -5.42
CA ARG A 314 4.35 4.82 -5.16
C ARG A 314 3.39 5.03 -3.99
N ALA A 315 3.84 5.72 -2.93
CA ALA A 315 3.01 6.05 -1.78
C ALA A 315 1.86 6.99 -2.18
N PHE A 316 2.19 8.19 -2.63
CA PHE A 316 1.20 9.26 -2.81
C PHE A 316 0.44 9.20 -4.14
N ASN A 317 1.00 8.58 -5.19
CA ASN A 317 0.40 8.57 -6.52
C ASN A 317 -0.10 7.19 -6.98
N LYS A 318 0.24 6.10 -6.25
CA LYS A 318 -0.18 4.74 -6.61
C LYS A 318 -0.84 3.98 -5.45
N GLY A 319 -0.84 4.54 -4.22
CA GLY A 319 -1.60 4.04 -3.09
C GLY A 319 -0.85 3.22 -2.04
N ALA A 320 0.51 3.13 -2.08
CA ALA A 320 1.32 2.46 -1.05
C ALA A 320 1.42 3.31 0.22
N LEU A 321 0.29 3.58 0.84
CA LEU A 321 0.11 4.47 1.97
C LEU A 321 -0.88 3.90 2.98
N GLY A 322 -0.52 4.01 4.27
CA GLY A 322 -1.36 3.70 5.40
C GLY A 322 -1.22 4.75 6.49
N MET A 323 -2.04 4.65 7.53
CA MET A 323 -2.02 5.57 8.67
C MET A 323 -2.03 4.78 9.97
N LEU A 324 -1.30 5.29 10.96
CA LEU A 324 -1.38 4.90 12.36
C LEU A 324 -1.82 6.14 13.15
N LYS A 325 -2.98 6.08 13.77
CA LYS A 325 -3.51 7.14 14.64
C LYS A 325 -3.12 6.84 16.07
N VAL A 326 -2.39 7.76 16.70
CA VAL A 326 -1.93 7.65 18.07
C VAL A 326 -2.64 8.69 18.93
N ASP A 327 -3.40 8.23 19.91
CA ASP A 327 -4.10 9.06 20.89
C ASP A 327 -3.28 9.19 22.17
N GLY A 328 -3.36 10.34 22.84
CA GLY A 328 -2.73 10.53 24.14
C GLY A 328 -2.29 11.98 24.40
N PRO A 329 -1.66 12.24 25.55
CA PRO A 329 -1.15 13.55 25.85
C PRO A 329 0.11 13.87 25.01
N PRO A 330 0.31 15.14 24.60
CA PRO A 330 1.54 15.55 23.94
C PRO A 330 2.73 15.53 24.90
N ASP A 331 3.90 15.13 24.40
CA ASP A 331 5.18 15.34 25.05
C ASP A 331 5.98 16.41 24.29
N LEU A 332 5.92 17.63 24.80
CA LEU A 332 6.58 18.78 24.15
C LEU A 332 8.11 18.76 24.27
N LEU A 333 8.68 17.87 25.11
CA LEU A 333 10.12 17.67 25.16
C LEU A 333 10.61 16.78 24.02
N VAL A 334 9.75 15.86 23.56
CA VAL A 334 10.05 15.00 22.42
C VAL A 334 9.76 15.72 21.10
N TYR A 335 8.60 16.41 21.04
CA TYR A 335 8.20 17.16 19.85
C TYR A 335 7.33 18.35 20.24
N SER A 336 7.90 19.54 20.11
CA SER A 336 7.21 20.78 20.50
C SER A 336 6.12 21.24 19.50
N GLY A 337 6.15 20.72 18.27
CA GLY A 337 5.35 21.28 17.17
C GLY A 337 5.95 22.59 16.63
N LYS A 338 5.13 23.39 15.98
CA LYS A 338 5.54 24.69 15.45
C LYS A 338 5.66 25.72 16.57
N GLU A 339 6.88 26.11 16.94
CA GLU A 339 7.14 27.12 17.97
C GLU A 339 7.12 28.55 17.43
N VAL A 340 7.55 28.76 16.19
CA VAL A 340 7.63 30.06 15.55
C VAL A 340 7.01 30.00 14.15
N ASP A 341 6.21 30.97 13.84
CA ASP A 341 5.69 31.23 12.50
C ASP A 341 5.96 32.70 12.14
N ALA A 342 7.10 32.94 11.55
CA ALA A 342 7.55 34.28 11.18
C ALA A 342 7.84 34.34 9.67
N VAL A 343 7.63 35.53 9.10
CA VAL A 343 8.01 35.78 7.70
C VAL A 343 9.53 35.78 7.61
N TYR A 344 10.09 34.86 6.84
CA TYR A 344 11.50 34.85 6.50
C TYR A 344 11.73 35.73 5.27
N LEU A 345 12.33 36.93 5.50
CA LEU A 345 12.77 37.83 4.42
C LEU A 345 14.21 37.46 4.05
N GLY A 346 14.35 36.46 3.17
CA GLY A 346 15.66 36.08 2.63
C GLY A 346 16.31 37.21 1.83
N LYS A 347 17.61 37.06 1.48
CA LYS A 347 18.24 37.94 0.52
C LYS A 347 17.54 37.84 -0.82
N ALA A 348 17.14 38.96 -1.42
CA ALA A 348 16.59 39.03 -2.76
C ALA A 348 17.53 38.33 -3.75
N ALA A 349 16.98 37.48 -4.61
CA ALA A 349 17.73 36.94 -5.72
C ALA A 349 18.18 38.10 -6.62
N GLU A 350 19.45 38.20 -6.92
CA GLU A 350 19.94 39.24 -7.86
C GLU A 350 19.21 39.13 -9.19
N ALA A 351 18.66 40.26 -9.64
CA ALA A 351 17.99 40.34 -10.94
C ALA A 351 18.93 39.89 -12.05
N GLY A 352 18.45 38.98 -12.92
CA GLY A 352 19.24 38.40 -14.01
C GLY A 352 20.09 37.19 -13.60
N SER A 353 19.92 36.65 -12.39
CA SER A 353 20.61 35.44 -11.93
C SER A 353 20.24 34.23 -12.81
N GLU A 354 21.15 33.22 -12.84
CA GLU A 354 20.87 31.95 -13.57
C GLU A 354 19.62 31.23 -13.04
N ALA A 355 19.28 31.41 -11.75
CA ALA A 355 18.06 30.90 -11.17
C ALA A 355 16.81 31.57 -11.76
N GLU A 356 16.81 32.89 -11.90
CA GLU A 356 15.73 33.66 -12.52
C GLU A 356 15.53 33.30 -14.00
N LYS A 357 16.65 33.17 -14.75
CA LYS A 357 16.62 32.73 -16.16
C LYS A 357 16.03 31.35 -16.33
N LYS A 358 16.43 30.37 -15.48
CA LYS A 358 15.88 28.99 -15.49
C LYS A 358 14.39 28.98 -15.19
N VAL A 359 13.94 29.73 -14.20
CA VAL A 359 12.50 29.81 -13.85
C VAL A 359 11.71 30.47 -14.99
N THR A 360 12.25 31.50 -15.62
CA THR A 360 11.60 32.18 -16.77
C THR A 360 11.52 31.23 -17.98
N ALA A 361 12.56 30.47 -18.27
CA ALA A 361 12.56 29.46 -19.32
C ALA A 361 11.55 28.33 -19.07
N LEU A 362 11.48 27.82 -17.82
CA LEU A 362 10.53 26.78 -17.42
C LEU A 362 9.07 27.28 -17.55
N LYS A 363 8.81 28.53 -17.18
CA LYS A 363 7.48 29.17 -17.37
C LYS A 363 7.07 29.27 -18.84
N ALA A 364 8.01 29.61 -19.72
CA ALA A 364 7.75 29.66 -21.15
C ALA A 364 7.44 28.27 -21.73
N GLN A 365 8.16 27.24 -21.27
CA GLN A 365 7.95 25.86 -21.68
C GLN A 365 6.59 25.32 -21.24
N VAL A 366 6.20 25.57 -19.98
CA VAL A 366 4.88 25.19 -19.43
C VAL A 366 3.75 25.92 -20.17
N ALA A 367 3.92 27.20 -20.50
CA ALA A 367 2.91 27.94 -21.27
C ALA A 367 2.72 27.37 -22.70
N GLU A 368 3.76 26.83 -23.32
CA GLU A 368 3.66 26.22 -24.64
C GLU A 368 3.01 24.84 -24.60
N GLU A 369 3.31 24.02 -23.57
CA GLU A 369 2.64 22.74 -23.35
C GLU A 369 1.13 22.92 -23.12
N ILE A 370 0.73 23.97 -22.41
CA ILE A 370 -0.69 24.30 -22.16
C ILE A 370 -1.42 24.64 -23.47
N LYS A 371 -0.78 25.36 -24.40
CA LYS A 371 -1.38 25.70 -25.69
C LYS A 371 -1.58 24.49 -26.60
N SER A 372 -0.79 23.45 -26.46
CA SER A 372 -0.80 22.28 -27.33
C SER A 372 -1.78 21.17 -26.94
N ASN A 373 -2.54 21.28 -25.81
CA ASN A 373 -3.42 20.21 -25.31
C ASN A 373 -4.91 20.62 -25.28
N PRO A 374 -5.62 20.54 -26.43
CA PRO A 374 -7.02 20.93 -26.53
C PRO A 374 -7.92 19.69 -26.43
N LYS A 375 -8.10 19.05 -25.31
CA LYS A 375 -9.17 18.05 -25.22
C LYS A 375 -9.62 17.81 -23.79
N ILE A 376 -10.89 18.24 -23.47
CA ILE A 376 -11.84 17.36 -22.80
C ILE A 376 -13.24 17.90 -23.05
N ALA A 377 -13.92 17.37 -24.07
CA ALA A 377 -15.36 17.46 -24.19
C ALA A 377 -15.91 16.13 -23.65
N GLY A 378 -16.78 16.14 -22.64
CA GLY A 378 -17.59 14.99 -22.25
C GLY A 378 -17.33 14.33 -20.91
N LEU A 379 -16.69 15.00 -19.95
CA LEU A 379 -16.62 14.47 -18.58
C LEU A 379 -17.96 14.70 -17.85
N THR A 380 -18.59 13.62 -17.43
CA THR A 380 -19.71 13.72 -16.48
C THR A 380 -19.18 14.18 -15.10
N ARG A 381 -20.02 14.84 -14.31
CA ARG A 381 -19.64 15.32 -12.97
C ARG A 381 -19.17 14.17 -12.07
N GLU A 382 -19.75 12.99 -12.17
CA GLU A 382 -19.37 11.82 -11.40
C GLU A 382 -17.95 11.38 -11.71
N ILE A 383 -17.57 11.34 -12.98
CA ILE A 383 -16.20 11.00 -13.39
C ILE A 383 -15.22 12.05 -12.91
N GLN A 384 -15.58 13.34 -12.98
CA GLN A 384 -14.73 14.41 -12.44
C GLN A 384 -14.53 14.28 -10.93
N VAL A 385 -15.58 13.95 -10.17
CA VAL A 385 -15.49 13.75 -8.72
C VAL A 385 -14.60 12.55 -8.38
N GLN A 386 -14.70 11.43 -9.10
CA GLN A 386 -13.86 10.26 -8.89
C GLN A 386 -12.38 10.56 -9.19
N LYS A 387 -12.10 11.15 -10.35
CA LYS A 387 -10.73 11.58 -10.71
C LYS A 387 -10.20 12.62 -9.74
N GLY A 388 -11.03 13.57 -9.33
CA GLY A 388 -10.69 14.61 -8.37
C GLY A 388 -10.35 14.07 -6.98
N LYS A 389 -11.06 13.04 -6.53
CA LYS A 389 -10.70 12.33 -5.29
C LYS A 389 -9.33 11.67 -5.40
N ALA A 390 -9.02 11.04 -6.55
CA ALA A 390 -7.71 10.46 -6.78
C ALA A 390 -6.59 11.52 -6.72
N VAL A 391 -6.77 12.66 -7.38
CA VAL A 391 -5.81 13.79 -7.31
C VAL A 391 -5.71 14.34 -5.89
N TYR A 392 -6.84 14.48 -5.18
CA TYR A 392 -6.86 14.93 -3.79
C TYR A 392 -6.01 14.02 -2.89
N MET A 393 -6.20 12.72 -2.98
CA MET A 393 -5.47 11.72 -2.21
C MET A 393 -3.99 11.58 -2.60
N GLN A 394 -3.60 12.09 -3.76
CA GLN A 394 -2.20 12.12 -4.19
C GLN A 394 -1.47 13.40 -3.78
N THR A 395 -2.18 14.51 -3.64
CA THR A 395 -1.56 15.83 -3.58
C THR A 395 -2.01 16.66 -2.37
N CYS A 396 -3.31 16.72 -2.09
CA CYS A 396 -3.88 17.68 -1.13
C CYS A 396 -4.03 17.11 0.28
N PHE A 397 -4.30 15.79 0.39
CA PHE A 397 -4.64 15.16 1.67
C PHE A 397 -3.51 15.22 2.70
N VAL A 398 -2.26 15.27 2.25
CA VAL A 398 -1.08 15.34 3.16
C VAL A 398 -1.19 16.53 4.11
N CYS A 399 -1.68 17.67 3.60
CA CYS A 399 -1.92 18.86 4.40
C CYS A 399 -3.37 18.91 4.91
N HIS A 400 -4.36 18.73 4.00
CA HIS A 400 -5.78 18.94 4.33
C HIS A 400 -6.47 17.70 4.92
N GLN A 401 -5.74 16.59 5.11
CA GLN A 401 -6.22 15.32 5.66
C GLN A 401 -7.29 14.62 4.80
N PRO A 402 -7.51 13.29 4.94
CA PRO A 402 -8.36 12.51 4.01
C PRO A 402 -9.80 13.00 3.88
N GLU A 403 -10.38 13.51 4.99
CA GLU A 403 -11.75 14.01 5.02
C GLU A 403 -11.83 15.54 4.91
N GLY A 404 -10.76 16.18 4.46
CA GLY A 404 -10.70 17.62 4.32
C GLY A 404 -10.77 18.39 5.63
N GLN A 405 -10.56 17.74 6.78
CA GLN A 405 -10.69 18.33 8.11
C GLN A 405 -9.54 19.27 8.49
N GLY A 406 -8.42 19.21 7.75
CA GLY A 406 -7.22 19.98 8.04
C GLY A 406 -6.56 19.61 9.37
N VAL A 407 -5.71 20.49 9.88
CA VAL A 407 -5.04 20.38 11.18
C VAL A 407 -5.31 21.66 11.96
N ALA A 408 -5.95 21.53 13.12
CA ALA A 408 -6.38 22.66 13.92
C ALA A 408 -5.21 23.64 14.19
N GLY A 409 -5.43 24.92 13.92
CA GLY A 409 -4.46 26.00 14.09
C GLY A 409 -3.30 26.02 13.07
N GLN A 410 -3.18 25.02 12.20
CA GLN A 410 -2.09 24.92 11.23
C GLN A 410 -2.59 24.90 9.78
N ILE A 411 -3.42 23.92 9.44
CA ILE A 411 -3.96 23.74 8.08
C ILE A 411 -5.48 23.91 8.12
N PRO A 412 -6.04 24.85 7.37
CA PRO A 412 -7.48 25.09 7.41
C PRO A 412 -8.27 23.90 6.86
N PRO A 413 -9.46 23.62 7.44
CA PRO A 413 -10.35 22.62 6.90
C PRO A 413 -10.90 23.06 5.53
N LEU A 414 -11.01 22.09 4.62
CA LEU A 414 -11.77 22.22 3.38
C LEU A 414 -13.21 21.72 3.56
N ALA A 415 -13.41 20.80 4.52
CA ALA A 415 -14.73 20.28 4.86
C ALA A 415 -15.58 21.33 5.54
N LYS A 416 -16.83 21.52 5.05
CA LYS A 416 -17.79 22.51 5.58
C LYS A 416 -17.18 23.89 5.79
N SER A 417 -16.31 24.31 4.87
CA SER A 417 -15.56 25.55 4.99
C SER A 417 -16.42 26.76 4.62
N ASP A 418 -16.70 27.62 5.59
CA ASP A 418 -17.35 28.91 5.36
C ASP A 418 -16.50 29.81 4.45
N PHE A 419 -15.18 29.78 4.59
CA PHE A 419 -14.26 30.53 3.74
C PHE A 419 -14.39 30.12 2.26
N LEU A 420 -14.46 28.82 1.96
CA LEU A 420 -14.63 28.35 0.58
C LEU A 420 -15.96 28.78 -0.02
N SER A 421 -17.00 28.96 0.79
CA SER A 421 -18.31 29.43 0.33
C SER A 421 -18.33 30.90 -0.07
N THR A 422 -17.37 31.69 0.41
CA THR A 422 -17.24 33.13 0.07
C THR A 422 -16.43 33.37 -1.20
N LEU A 423 -15.66 32.37 -1.67
CA LEU A 423 -14.81 32.54 -2.85
C LEU A 423 -15.58 32.38 -4.15
N THR A 424 -15.28 33.25 -5.11
CA THR A 424 -15.69 33.02 -6.50
C THR A 424 -14.98 31.76 -7.04
N LYS A 425 -15.54 31.16 -8.09
CA LYS A 425 -14.89 30.01 -8.75
C LYS A 425 -13.48 30.39 -9.24
N GLU A 426 -13.30 31.59 -9.73
CA GLU A 426 -12.03 32.14 -10.21
C GLU A 426 -11.00 32.29 -9.09
N ASP A 427 -11.39 32.85 -7.92
CA ASP A 427 -10.50 32.97 -6.77
C ASP A 427 -10.07 31.61 -6.22
N TYR A 428 -10.97 30.63 -6.34
CA TYR A 428 -10.70 29.27 -5.93
C TYR A 428 -9.65 28.61 -6.83
N ILE A 429 -9.81 28.74 -8.15
CA ILE A 429 -8.84 28.24 -9.14
C ILE A 429 -7.50 28.97 -8.97
N ARG A 430 -7.50 30.31 -8.83
CA ARG A 430 -6.28 31.09 -8.58
C ARG A 430 -5.57 30.64 -7.31
N GLY A 431 -6.32 30.40 -6.23
CA GLY A 431 -5.76 29.95 -4.96
C GLY A 431 -5.00 28.62 -5.06
N VAL A 432 -5.47 27.70 -5.89
CA VAL A 432 -4.78 26.43 -6.12
C VAL A 432 -3.59 26.61 -7.09
N LEU A 433 -3.77 27.37 -8.15
CA LEU A 433 -2.70 27.61 -9.14
C LEU A 433 -1.50 28.36 -8.56
N LEU A 434 -1.77 29.42 -7.79
CA LEU A 434 -0.74 30.36 -7.32
C LEU A 434 -0.34 30.13 -5.86
N GLY A 435 -1.04 29.22 -5.16
CA GLY A 435 -0.93 29.09 -3.73
C GLY A 435 -1.62 30.23 -2.97
N ARG A 436 -1.52 30.19 -1.65
CA ARG A 436 -2.06 31.23 -0.76
C ARG A 436 -1.08 31.49 0.38
N THR A 437 -0.95 32.76 0.73
CA THR A 437 -0.18 33.22 1.89
C THR A 437 -1.00 34.21 2.70
N GLY A 438 -0.66 34.37 3.95
CA GLY A 438 -1.31 35.33 4.84
C GLY A 438 -2.44 34.73 5.67
N GLN A 439 -2.99 35.56 6.53
CA GLN A 439 -3.97 35.19 7.51
C GLN A 439 -5.35 35.03 6.87
N ILE A 440 -6.01 33.89 7.15
CA ILE A 440 -7.42 33.64 6.81
C ILE A 440 -8.19 33.19 8.04
N VAL A 441 -9.49 33.40 8.05
CA VAL A 441 -10.41 32.86 9.05
C VAL A 441 -11.29 31.81 8.40
N VAL A 442 -11.32 30.61 8.97
CA VAL A 442 -12.13 29.49 8.48
C VAL A 442 -12.90 28.90 9.67
N ASN A 443 -14.22 28.85 9.57
CA ASN A 443 -15.11 28.33 10.61
C ASN A 443 -14.85 28.99 11.99
N GLY A 444 -14.54 30.29 12.01
CA GLY A 444 -14.25 31.06 13.21
C GLY A 444 -12.84 30.89 13.78
N ALA A 445 -12.01 30.02 13.22
CA ALA A 445 -10.61 29.85 13.60
C ALA A 445 -9.67 30.58 12.64
N THR A 446 -8.59 31.14 13.19
CA THR A 446 -7.58 31.88 12.41
C THR A 446 -6.45 30.93 11.99
N TYR A 447 -6.09 30.99 10.71
CA TYR A 447 -4.99 30.26 10.10
C TYR A 447 -4.04 31.24 9.43
N ASN A 448 -2.73 31.07 9.65
CA ASN A 448 -1.70 31.92 9.03
C ASN A 448 -0.60 31.01 8.43
N GLY A 449 -0.98 30.24 7.44
CA GLY A 449 -0.12 29.26 6.77
C GLY A 449 0.21 29.66 5.33
N ILE A 450 1.03 28.82 4.71
CA ILE A 450 1.36 28.91 3.29
C ILE A 450 0.80 27.68 2.59
N MET A 451 -0.11 27.88 1.65
CA MET A 451 -0.49 26.86 0.67
C MET A 451 0.43 27.00 -0.54
N VAL A 452 1.20 25.96 -0.83
CA VAL A 452 2.10 25.98 -1.99
C VAL A 452 1.34 25.97 -3.30
N PRO A 453 1.88 26.61 -4.37
CA PRO A 453 1.26 26.59 -5.69
C PRO A 453 1.21 25.17 -6.26
N MET A 454 0.06 24.79 -6.83
CA MET A 454 -0.14 23.50 -7.51
C MET A 454 -0.12 23.65 -9.04
N ASN A 455 0.61 24.66 -9.54
CA ASN A 455 0.69 24.98 -10.97
C ASN A 455 1.37 23.91 -11.83
N TYR A 456 1.99 22.92 -11.23
CA TYR A 456 2.55 21.74 -11.89
C TYR A 456 1.49 20.71 -12.30
N LEU A 457 0.30 20.76 -11.70
CA LEU A 457 -0.83 19.92 -12.11
C LEU A 457 -1.40 20.45 -13.45
N ASN A 458 -1.85 19.56 -14.32
CA ASN A 458 -2.51 19.93 -15.55
C ASN A 458 -3.92 20.51 -15.30
N ASP A 459 -4.53 21.09 -16.32
CA ASP A 459 -5.82 21.77 -16.17
C ASP A 459 -6.98 20.80 -15.86
N GLU A 460 -6.88 19.56 -16.35
CA GLU A 460 -7.86 18.51 -16.04
C GLU A 460 -7.78 18.12 -14.57
N ASP A 461 -6.59 17.85 -14.04
CA ASP A 461 -6.39 17.45 -12.65
C ASP A 461 -6.85 18.54 -11.67
N ILE A 462 -6.54 19.82 -11.98
CA ILE A 462 -7.02 20.94 -11.16
C ILE A 462 -8.55 21.05 -11.24
N ALA A 463 -9.14 20.95 -12.41
CA ALA A 463 -10.59 21.01 -12.57
C ALA A 463 -11.28 19.87 -11.81
N ASN A 464 -10.74 18.66 -11.89
CA ASN A 464 -11.26 17.47 -11.22
C ASN A 464 -11.16 17.60 -9.69
N VAL A 465 -9.99 17.96 -9.14
CA VAL A 465 -9.83 18.09 -7.69
C VAL A 465 -10.66 19.22 -7.10
N LEU A 466 -10.79 20.36 -7.81
CA LEU A 466 -11.64 21.45 -7.36
C LEU A 466 -13.12 21.07 -7.41
N THR A 467 -13.55 20.33 -8.42
CA THR A 467 -14.92 19.79 -8.50
C THR A 467 -15.20 18.84 -7.34
N TYR A 468 -14.24 17.98 -6.99
CA TYR A 468 -14.33 17.07 -5.85
C TYR A 468 -14.46 17.84 -4.54
N VAL A 469 -13.55 18.76 -4.23
CA VAL A 469 -13.56 19.52 -2.97
C VAL A 469 -14.82 20.38 -2.83
N ARG A 470 -15.24 21.03 -3.91
CA ARG A 470 -16.46 21.88 -3.90
C ARG A 470 -17.76 21.09 -3.78
N GLY A 471 -17.76 19.80 -4.08
CA GLY A 471 -18.95 18.94 -4.05
C GLY A 471 -19.00 17.94 -2.90
N ASN A 472 -18.00 17.94 -1.99
CA ASN A 472 -17.90 16.96 -0.91
C ASN A 472 -17.86 17.59 0.48
N TRP A 473 -17.99 16.77 1.50
CA TRP A 473 -17.87 17.10 2.92
C TRP A 473 -18.79 18.24 3.40
N GLY A 474 -19.98 18.34 2.78
CA GLY A 474 -20.94 19.40 3.11
C GLY A 474 -20.68 20.74 2.42
N ASN A 475 -19.71 20.81 1.52
CA ASN A 475 -19.58 21.94 0.59
C ASN A 475 -20.61 21.80 -0.55
N SER A 476 -21.08 22.93 -1.08
CA SER A 476 -21.97 22.98 -2.24
C SER A 476 -21.40 23.94 -3.26
N GLY A 477 -20.99 23.46 -4.41
CA GLY A 477 -20.44 24.29 -5.47
C GLY A 477 -20.52 23.63 -6.84
N ASP A 478 -20.52 24.47 -7.89
CA ASP A 478 -20.54 24.01 -9.27
C ASP A 478 -19.23 23.31 -9.65
N ALA A 479 -19.32 22.43 -10.64
CA ALA A 479 -18.15 21.82 -11.25
C ALA A 479 -17.24 22.89 -11.87
N VAL A 480 -15.94 22.61 -11.83
CA VAL A 480 -14.90 23.40 -12.50
C VAL A 480 -14.54 22.68 -13.79
N THR A 481 -14.43 23.41 -14.88
CA THR A 481 -14.03 22.86 -16.17
C THR A 481 -12.54 23.08 -16.44
N PRO A 482 -11.88 22.19 -17.19
CA PRO A 482 -10.50 22.40 -17.62
C PRO A 482 -10.29 23.70 -18.38
N GLN A 483 -11.30 24.14 -19.16
CA GLN A 483 -11.25 25.41 -19.91
C GLN A 483 -11.24 26.63 -18.97
N GLU A 484 -11.99 26.59 -17.86
CA GLU A 484 -11.95 27.66 -16.83
C GLU A 484 -10.57 27.71 -16.18
N VAL A 485 -9.97 26.56 -15.90
CA VAL A 485 -8.60 26.49 -15.33
C VAL A 485 -7.58 27.04 -16.32
N ALA A 486 -7.61 26.59 -17.59
CA ALA A 486 -6.72 27.07 -18.63
C ALA A 486 -6.78 28.58 -18.82
N ARG A 487 -8.01 29.14 -18.85
CA ARG A 487 -8.22 30.60 -18.95
C ARG A 487 -7.56 31.33 -17.80
N ILE A 488 -7.85 30.90 -16.55
CA ILE A 488 -7.34 31.58 -15.36
C ILE A 488 -5.82 31.42 -15.25
N ARG A 489 -5.27 30.29 -15.65
CA ARG A 489 -3.81 30.08 -15.71
C ARG A 489 -3.12 31.05 -16.67
N GLN A 490 -3.72 31.34 -17.83
CA GLN A 490 -3.22 32.33 -18.78
C GLN A 490 -3.33 33.76 -18.27
N GLU A 491 -4.43 34.11 -17.60
CA GLU A 491 -4.68 35.43 -17.04
C GLU A 491 -3.93 35.71 -15.73
N SER A 492 -3.48 34.66 -15.06
CA SER A 492 -2.80 34.81 -13.77
C SER A 492 -1.31 34.92 -14.00
N PRO A 493 -0.68 36.06 -13.71
CA PRO A 493 0.78 36.11 -13.68
C PRO A 493 1.25 35.04 -12.67
N PRO A 494 2.39 34.40 -12.95
CA PRO A 494 2.99 33.53 -11.96
C PRO A 494 3.14 34.30 -10.63
N PRO A 495 3.07 33.62 -9.48
CA PRO A 495 3.30 34.29 -8.21
C PRO A 495 4.61 35.06 -8.33
N PRO A 496 4.67 36.31 -7.85
CA PRO A 496 5.91 37.07 -7.88
C PRO A 496 6.97 36.17 -7.25
N GLN A 497 8.05 35.94 -7.99
CA GLN A 497 9.18 35.22 -7.47
C GLN A 497 9.64 36.00 -6.26
N ASN A 498 9.43 35.42 -5.09
CA ASN A 498 9.92 35.91 -3.82
C ASN A 498 9.96 37.42 -3.70
N LYS A 499 8.88 38.04 -3.30
CA LYS A 499 9.00 39.20 -2.42
C LYS A 499 9.37 38.69 -1.02
N TYR A 500 10.47 37.95 -0.94
CA TYR A 500 11.30 37.88 0.25
C TYR A 500 12.36 38.97 0.05
N GLU A 501 11.94 40.22 0.04
CA GLU A 501 12.74 41.36 0.41
C GLU A 501 12.68 41.55 1.90
#